data_3329733004a16a20fdffe2510bd4d134
#
_entry.id   3329733004a16a20fdffe2510bd4d134
#
_cell.length_a   1.000
_cell.length_b   1.000
_cell.length_c   1.000
_cell.angle_alpha   90.00
_cell.angle_beta   90.00
_cell.angle_gamma   90.00
#
_symmetry.space_group_name_H-M   'P 1'
#
loop_
_entity.id
_entity.type
_entity.pdbx_description
1 polymer ?
#
loop_
_entity_poly.entity_id
_entity_poly.type
_entity_poly.pdbx_seq_one_letter_code
_entity_poly.pdbx_strand_id
1 'polypeptide(L)'
;MGKSEESYGETPEATCGGAGFYRTSVLRHYDWWVHGVSNALIWRVPTGKLTQLYRQNMTVCHLEVGVGTGRFLSKALSREWGGELVLVDGSRDCLKWATRRLERQGVQVASSLQVDLSSSPSTMLEPKPKFQSAGLNYVLHCLPGQTAKDRAVEFVRRRLSTTGVLFGSTLIGRPSTPFLPARWLERRYQSLGIFKNQNDSVEGVRQLLDNHFEDVSCRQYGRAVFFRAAIPKAN
;
A
#
# COMPACT_ATOMS: atom_id res chain seq x y z
N MET A 1 -44.48 -5.05 34.78
CA MET A 1 -43.04 -5.22 34.78
C MET A 1 -42.57 -5.23 33.32
N GLY A 2 -42.30 -4.04 32.77
CA GLY A 2 -41.86 -3.85 31.41
C GLY A 2 -40.36 -3.85 31.34
N LYS A 3 -39.78 -4.63 30.46
CA LYS A 3 -38.37 -4.56 30.11
C LYS A 3 -38.23 -3.58 28.93
N SER A 4 -37.55 -2.47 29.18
CA SER A 4 -37.13 -1.51 28.19
C SER A 4 -35.91 -2.10 27.43
N GLU A 5 -36.08 -2.36 26.12
CA GLU A 5 -34.98 -2.64 25.19
C GLU A 5 -34.35 -1.31 24.82
N GLU A 6 -33.10 -1.10 25.27
CA GLU A 6 -32.26 -0.03 24.81
C GLU A 6 -31.71 -0.39 23.41
N SER A 7 -32.20 0.34 22.40
CA SER A 7 -31.63 0.30 21.06
C SER A 7 -30.30 1.03 21.05
N TYR A 8 -29.19 0.29 20.93
CA TYR A 8 -27.88 0.86 20.62
C TYR A 8 -27.90 1.40 19.18
N GLY A 9 -27.92 2.72 19.06
CA GLY A 9 -27.79 3.42 17.82
C GLY A 9 -26.43 3.12 17.18
N GLU A 10 -26.44 2.52 15.99
CA GLU A 10 -25.27 2.39 15.13
C GLU A 10 -24.78 3.79 14.75
N THR A 11 -23.60 4.17 15.24
CA THR A 11 -22.90 5.34 14.75
C THR A 11 -22.47 5.09 13.31
N PRO A 12 -22.73 6.03 12.37
CA PRO A 12 -22.29 5.85 10.99
C PRO A 12 -20.76 5.81 10.94
N GLU A 13 -20.20 4.68 10.48
CA GLU A 13 -18.78 4.54 10.18
C GLU A 13 -18.37 5.66 9.23
N ALA A 14 -17.49 6.53 9.68
CA ALA A 14 -16.84 7.53 8.85
C ALA A 14 -15.94 6.80 7.84
N THR A 15 -16.49 6.48 6.67
CA THR A 15 -15.77 5.84 5.59
C THR A 15 -14.71 6.79 5.05
N CYS A 16 -13.45 6.47 5.32
CA CYS A 16 -12.31 7.10 4.67
C CYS A 16 -12.48 7.01 3.14
N GLY A 17 -12.40 8.14 2.42
CA GLY A 17 -12.84 8.29 1.02
C GLY A 17 -12.23 7.34 -0.03
N GLY A 18 -11.26 6.49 0.33
CA GLY A 18 -10.70 5.45 -0.52
C GLY A 18 -11.14 4.03 -0.17
N ALA A 19 -11.35 3.72 1.12
CA ALA A 19 -11.67 2.36 1.57
C ALA A 19 -13.08 1.91 1.18
N GLY A 20 -14.06 2.83 1.09
CA GLY A 20 -15.44 2.55 0.69
C GLY A 20 -15.61 2.15 -0.79
N PHE A 21 -14.61 2.39 -1.63
CA PHE A 21 -14.68 2.09 -3.07
C PHE A 21 -14.36 0.61 -3.38
N TYR A 22 -13.75 -0.12 -2.46
CA TYR A 22 -13.29 -1.50 -2.65
C TYR A 22 -14.33 -2.56 -2.25
N ARG A 23 -15.58 -2.46 -2.77
CA ARG A 23 -16.56 -3.54 -2.64
C ARG A 23 -16.22 -4.73 -3.54
N THR A 24 -16.55 -5.95 -3.12
CA THR A 24 -16.15 -7.22 -3.77
C THR A 24 -16.49 -7.30 -5.26
N SER A 25 -17.58 -6.68 -5.71
CA SER A 25 -17.97 -6.62 -7.14
C SER A 25 -17.05 -5.73 -7.97
N VAL A 26 -16.47 -4.69 -7.37
CA VAL A 26 -15.55 -3.75 -8.01
C VAL A 26 -14.14 -4.35 -8.10
N LEU A 27 -13.71 -5.16 -7.12
CA LEU A 27 -12.37 -5.75 -7.07
C LEU A 27 -12.06 -6.69 -8.24
N ARG A 28 -13.05 -7.41 -8.78
CA ARG A 28 -12.83 -8.28 -9.96
C ARG A 28 -12.51 -7.52 -11.23
N HIS A 29 -13.18 -6.38 -11.46
CA HIS A 29 -12.94 -5.51 -12.61
C HIS A 29 -11.76 -4.57 -12.38
N TYR A 30 -11.49 -4.22 -11.11
CA TYR A 30 -10.38 -3.37 -10.68
C TYR A 30 -9.01 -3.97 -11.04
N ASP A 31 -8.80 -5.28 -10.82
CA ASP A 31 -7.56 -5.97 -11.17
C ASP A 31 -7.25 -5.91 -12.67
N TRP A 32 -8.27 -6.04 -13.51
CA TRP A 32 -8.10 -6.03 -14.96
C TRP A 32 -7.88 -4.61 -15.50
N TRP A 33 -8.67 -3.64 -15.03
CA TRP A 33 -8.62 -2.26 -15.49
C TRP A 33 -7.45 -1.46 -14.88
N VAL A 34 -7.27 -1.50 -13.58
CA VAL A 34 -6.29 -0.65 -12.88
C VAL A 34 -4.89 -1.23 -12.94
N HIS A 35 -4.74 -2.54 -12.80
CA HIS A 35 -3.42 -3.17 -12.79
C HIS A 35 -2.97 -3.79 -14.11
N GLY A 36 -3.90 -4.11 -15.02
CA GLY A 36 -3.56 -4.65 -16.34
C GLY A 36 -3.33 -3.55 -17.37
N VAL A 37 -4.39 -2.80 -17.66
CA VAL A 37 -4.41 -1.81 -18.74
C VAL A 37 -3.82 -0.46 -18.30
N SER A 38 -4.16 0.01 -17.08
CA SER A 38 -3.73 1.34 -16.66
C SER A 38 -2.25 1.41 -16.29
N ASN A 39 -1.67 0.37 -15.66
CA ASN A 39 -0.24 0.41 -15.30
C ASN A 39 0.67 0.44 -16.53
N ALA A 40 0.44 -0.43 -17.50
CA ALA A 40 1.31 -0.51 -18.67
C ALA A 40 1.07 0.63 -19.66
N LEU A 41 -0.20 0.95 -19.97
CA LEU A 41 -0.57 1.90 -21.03
C LEU A 41 -0.72 3.33 -20.54
N ILE A 42 -1.28 3.54 -19.34
CA ILE A 42 -1.59 4.86 -18.82
C ILE A 42 -0.44 5.42 -17.99
N TRP A 43 0.07 4.62 -17.03
CA TRP A 43 1.14 5.07 -16.14
C TRP A 43 2.54 4.80 -16.69
N ARG A 44 2.64 4.04 -17.80
CA ARG A 44 3.90 3.64 -18.44
C ARG A 44 4.87 2.96 -17.47
N VAL A 45 4.33 2.16 -16.56
CA VAL A 45 5.12 1.38 -15.60
C VAL A 45 5.17 -0.07 -16.08
N PRO A 46 6.35 -0.59 -16.44
CA PRO A 46 6.50 -2.00 -16.82
C PRO A 46 6.15 -2.91 -15.63
N THR A 47 5.14 -3.76 -15.79
CA THR A 47 4.65 -4.66 -14.71
C THR A 47 5.76 -5.56 -14.14
N GLY A 48 6.73 -5.96 -14.97
CA GLY A 48 7.88 -6.75 -14.54
C GLY A 48 8.79 -6.04 -13.53
N LYS A 49 8.80 -4.70 -13.53
CA LYS A 49 9.61 -3.92 -12.58
C LYS A 49 9.12 -4.06 -11.13
N LEU A 50 7.80 -4.11 -10.93
CA LEU A 50 7.24 -4.38 -9.59
C LEU A 50 7.61 -5.78 -9.09
N THR A 51 7.42 -6.80 -9.91
CA THR A 51 7.83 -8.17 -9.55
C THR A 51 9.33 -8.24 -9.25
N GLN A 52 10.16 -7.53 -10.02
CA GLN A 52 11.59 -7.43 -9.76
C GLN A 52 11.88 -6.75 -8.42
N LEU A 53 11.15 -5.67 -8.07
CA LEU A 53 11.30 -4.96 -6.81
C LEU A 53 11.06 -5.89 -5.60
N TYR A 54 9.99 -6.71 -5.65
CA TYR A 54 9.74 -7.73 -4.63
C TYR A 54 10.87 -8.75 -4.55
N ARG A 55 11.27 -9.34 -5.68
CA ARG A 55 12.31 -10.37 -5.71
C ARG A 55 13.65 -9.90 -5.17
N GLN A 56 13.95 -8.62 -5.30
CA GLN A 56 15.22 -8.04 -4.83
C GLN A 56 15.21 -7.66 -3.35
N ASN A 57 14.04 -7.40 -2.76
CA ASN A 57 13.96 -6.80 -1.43
C ASN A 57 13.14 -7.61 -0.43
N MET A 58 12.25 -8.49 -0.89
CA MET A 58 11.40 -9.27 -0.01
C MET A 58 12.21 -10.39 0.65
N THR A 59 12.04 -10.54 1.96
CA THR A 59 12.68 -11.56 2.80
C THR A 59 11.64 -12.54 3.35
N VAL A 60 12.12 -13.54 4.09
CA VAL A 60 11.25 -14.56 4.71
C VAL A 60 10.37 -14.03 5.85
N CYS A 61 10.67 -12.87 6.41
CA CYS A 61 9.82 -12.21 7.42
C CYS A 61 9.34 -10.87 6.86
N HIS A 62 8.15 -10.88 6.25
CA HIS A 62 7.66 -9.79 5.42
C HIS A 62 6.33 -9.19 5.87
N LEU A 63 6.27 -7.85 5.87
CA LEU A 63 5.08 -7.05 6.10
C LEU A 63 4.61 -6.41 4.78
N GLU A 64 3.44 -6.74 4.30
CA GLU A 64 2.84 -6.10 3.12
C GLU A 64 1.78 -5.08 3.55
N VAL A 65 1.99 -3.81 3.24
CA VAL A 65 1.12 -2.70 3.63
C VAL A 65 0.40 -2.12 2.42
N GLY A 66 -0.94 -2.07 2.50
CA GLY A 66 -1.81 -1.73 1.37
C GLY A 66 -1.83 -2.84 0.33
N VAL A 67 -2.08 -4.06 0.78
CA VAL A 67 -2.00 -5.26 -0.07
C VAL A 67 -2.97 -5.24 -1.26
N GLY A 68 -4.08 -4.51 -1.15
CA GLY A 68 -5.14 -4.47 -2.15
C GLY A 68 -5.63 -5.87 -2.51
N THR A 69 -5.61 -6.22 -3.79
CA THR A 69 -6.01 -7.57 -4.25
C THR A 69 -4.91 -8.62 -4.13
N GLY A 70 -3.73 -8.28 -3.64
CA GLY A 70 -2.57 -9.16 -3.51
C GLY A 70 -1.93 -9.58 -4.85
N ARG A 71 -2.32 -8.96 -5.98
CA ARG A 71 -1.89 -9.39 -7.32
C ARG A 71 -0.39 -9.31 -7.54
N PHE A 72 0.27 -8.25 -7.10
CA PHE A 72 1.71 -8.09 -7.29
C PHE A 72 2.49 -9.04 -6.40
N LEU A 73 2.08 -9.14 -5.15
CA LEU A 73 2.65 -10.05 -4.18
C LEU A 73 2.53 -11.51 -4.65
N SER A 74 1.33 -11.92 -5.13
CA SER A 74 1.11 -13.27 -5.64
C SER A 74 1.95 -13.61 -6.89
N LYS A 75 2.31 -12.63 -7.70
CA LYS A 75 3.23 -12.81 -8.84
C LYS A 75 4.70 -12.89 -8.44
N ALA A 76 5.05 -12.30 -7.32
CA ALA A 76 6.42 -12.29 -6.81
C ALA A 76 6.76 -13.55 -6.03
N LEU A 77 5.78 -14.14 -5.35
CA LEU A 77 5.93 -15.32 -4.51
C LEU A 77 5.77 -16.62 -5.33
N SER A 78 6.62 -17.59 -5.02
CA SER A 78 6.45 -18.99 -5.47
C SER A 78 5.66 -19.78 -4.44
N ARG A 79 5.14 -20.94 -4.85
CA ARG A 79 4.46 -21.90 -3.96
C ARG A 79 5.38 -22.41 -2.83
N GLU A 80 6.69 -22.38 -3.06
CA GLU A 80 7.71 -22.88 -2.13
C GLU A 80 8.16 -21.80 -1.13
N TRP A 81 7.60 -20.58 -1.23
CA TRP A 81 7.95 -19.52 -0.29
C TRP A 81 7.38 -19.86 1.11
N GLY A 82 8.27 -20.18 2.04
CA GLY A 82 7.93 -20.64 3.40
C GLY A 82 8.14 -19.59 4.49
N GLY A 83 8.06 -18.31 4.17
CA GLY A 83 8.28 -17.25 5.14
C GLY A 83 7.06 -16.88 5.97
N GLU A 84 7.25 -15.98 6.94
CA GLU A 84 6.17 -15.32 7.71
C GLU A 84 5.67 -14.09 6.94
N LEU A 85 4.41 -14.10 6.54
CA LEU A 85 3.76 -13.02 5.79
C LEU A 85 2.63 -12.41 6.61
N VAL A 86 2.71 -11.11 6.85
CA VAL A 86 1.64 -10.32 7.47
C VAL A 86 1.10 -9.31 6.47
N LEU A 87 -0.22 -9.27 6.33
CA LEU A 87 -0.93 -8.35 5.43
C LEU A 87 -1.57 -7.22 6.23
N VAL A 88 -1.45 -5.99 5.74
CA VAL A 88 -2.10 -4.80 6.29
C VAL A 88 -2.84 -4.08 5.19
N ASP A 89 -4.10 -3.70 5.42
CA ASP A 89 -4.90 -2.89 4.51
C ASP A 89 -6.02 -2.16 5.26
N GLY A 90 -6.46 -1.02 4.77
CA GLY A 90 -7.62 -0.30 5.31
C GLY A 90 -8.95 -1.00 5.01
N SER A 91 -8.99 -1.86 4.00
CA SER A 91 -10.18 -2.58 3.55
C SER A 91 -10.15 -4.04 3.96
N ARG A 92 -11.13 -4.45 4.75
CA ARG A 92 -11.33 -5.86 5.13
C ARG A 92 -11.56 -6.77 3.92
N ASP A 93 -12.22 -6.26 2.88
CA ASP A 93 -12.45 -7.01 1.64
C ASP A 93 -11.15 -7.24 0.85
N CYS A 94 -10.26 -6.24 0.80
CA CYS A 94 -8.93 -6.40 0.22
C CYS A 94 -8.14 -7.48 0.94
N LEU A 95 -8.12 -7.46 2.26
CA LEU A 95 -7.44 -8.49 3.07
C LEU A 95 -7.97 -9.89 2.78
N LYS A 96 -9.30 -10.08 2.80
CA LYS A 96 -9.94 -11.37 2.48
C LYS A 96 -9.60 -11.84 1.07
N TRP A 97 -9.59 -10.93 0.09
CA TRP A 97 -9.31 -11.26 -1.29
C TRP A 97 -7.84 -11.63 -1.50
N ALA A 98 -6.93 -10.85 -0.93
CA ALA A 98 -5.49 -11.12 -1.00
C ALA A 98 -5.11 -12.43 -0.32
N THR A 99 -5.61 -12.67 0.89
CA THR A 99 -5.39 -13.93 1.64
C THR A 99 -5.83 -15.13 0.81
N ARG A 100 -7.08 -15.15 0.31
CA ARG A 100 -7.59 -16.24 -0.53
C ARG A 100 -6.76 -16.47 -1.80
N ARG A 101 -6.25 -15.39 -2.41
CA ARG A 101 -5.41 -15.48 -3.61
C ARG A 101 -4.09 -16.16 -3.30
N LEU A 102 -3.44 -15.79 -2.22
CA LEU A 102 -2.15 -16.33 -1.78
C LEU A 102 -2.28 -17.77 -1.32
N GLU A 103 -3.29 -18.10 -0.52
CA GLU A 103 -3.58 -19.45 -0.05
C GLU A 103 -3.84 -20.43 -1.20
N ARG A 104 -4.56 -20.00 -2.26
CA ARG A 104 -4.74 -20.81 -3.47
C ARG A 104 -3.43 -21.13 -4.20
N GLN A 105 -2.39 -20.33 -3.99
CA GLN A 105 -1.04 -20.58 -4.51
C GLN A 105 -0.17 -21.38 -3.54
N GLY A 106 -0.70 -21.75 -2.37
CA GLY A 106 0.03 -22.47 -1.34
C GLY A 106 0.90 -21.59 -0.45
N VAL A 107 0.73 -20.25 -0.53
CA VAL A 107 1.42 -19.29 0.36
C VAL A 107 0.58 -19.07 1.59
N GLN A 108 1.14 -19.33 2.77
CA GLN A 108 0.47 -19.11 4.05
C GLN A 108 0.57 -17.65 4.47
N VAL A 109 -0.56 -17.09 4.92
CA VAL A 109 -0.64 -15.75 5.51
C VAL A 109 -0.72 -15.91 7.02
N ALA A 110 0.32 -15.47 7.73
CA ALA A 110 0.41 -15.59 9.18
C ALA A 110 -0.63 -14.71 9.91
N SER A 111 -0.90 -13.53 9.37
CA SER A 111 -1.88 -12.60 9.93
C SER A 111 -2.35 -11.59 8.90
N SER A 112 -3.60 -11.10 9.08
CA SER A 112 -4.19 -10.04 8.26
C SER A 112 -4.81 -8.99 9.19
N LEU A 113 -4.34 -7.74 9.10
CA LEU A 113 -4.66 -6.65 10.01
C LEU A 113 -5.34 -5.52 9.27
N GLN A 114 -6.55 -5.14 9.69
CA GLN A 114 -7.23 -3.97 9.15
C GLN A 114 -6.69 -2.72 9.88
N VAL A 115 -6.01 -1.83 9.13
CA VAL A 115 -5.44 -0.58 9.66
C VAL A 115 -5.71 0.55 8.67
N ASP A 116 -6.35 1.60 9.12
CA ASP A 116 -6.47 2.84 8.37
C ASP A 116 -5.23 3.71 8.60
N LEU A 117 -4.37 3.78 7.59
CA LEU A 117 -3.14 4.59 7.62
C LEU A 117 -3.40 6.10 7.46
N SER A 118 -4.61 6.51 7.07
CA SER A 118 -4.97 7.93 6.95
C SER A 118 -5.31 8.57 8.28
N SER A 119 -5.84 7.80 9.21
CA SER A 119 -6.06 8.18 10.61
C SER A 119 -4.78 7.92 11.42
N SER A 120 -4.71 8.44 12.63
CA SER A 120 -3.60 8.11 13.53
C SER A 120 -3.71 6.63 13.88
N PRO A 121 -2.79 5.75 13.43
CA PRO A 121 -2.83 4.34 13.78
C PRO A 121 -2.39 4.19 15.23
N SER A 122 -3.27 4.62 16.16
CA SER A 122 -3.03 4.46 17.57
C SER A 122 -3.06 2.97 17.90
N THR A 123 -1.96 2.48 18.44
CA THR A 123 -1.90 1.45 19.49
C THR A 123 -2.24 0.00 19.18
N MET A 124 -2.67 -0.40 17.99
CA MET A 124 -3.10 -1.81 17.81
C MET A 124 -1.99 -2.84 17.72
N LEU A 125 -0.75 -2.41 17.65
CA LEU A 125 0.40 -3.31 17.70
C LEU A 125 1.54 -2.53 18.35
N GLU A 126 1.76 -2.77 19.63
CA GLU A 126 3.07 -2.46 20.22
C GLU A 126 4.13 -3.08 19.31
N PRO A 127 4.91 -2.27 18.61
CA PRO A 127 5.80 -2.80 17.60
C PRO A 127 6.97 -3.47 18.29
N LYS A 128 6.94 -4.78 18.36
CA LYS A 128 8.20 -5.51 18.43
C LYS A 128 8.78 -5.48 17.03
N PRO A 129 9.88 -4.75 16.78
CA PRO A 129 10.51 -4.72 15.46
C PRO A 129 10.90 -6.14 15.10
N LYS A 130 10.35 -6.67 14.03
CA LYS A 130 10.63 -8.05 13.65
C LYS A 130 10.72 -8.30 12.16
N PHE A 131 10.10 -7.44 11.33
CA PHE A 131 10.09 -7.66 9.91
C PHE A 131 11.44 -7.27 9.29
N GLN A 132 11.98 -8.14 8.47
CA GLN A 132 13.21 -7.88 7.73
C GLN A 132 12.94 -7.13 6.43
N SER A 133 11.71 -7.19 5.93
CA SER A 133 11.28 -6.41 4.78
C SER A 133 9.84 -5.96 4.91
N ALA A 134 9.52 -4.81 4.31
CA ALA A 134 8.16 -4.33 4.17
C ALA A 134 7.90 -3.80 2.76
N GLY A 135 6.74 -4.16 2.20
CA GLY A 135 6.22 -3.65 0.94
C GLY A 135 5.21 -2.51 1.17
N LEU A 136 5.34 -1.41 0.42
CA LEU A 136 4.42 -0.27 0.43
C LEU A 136 4.18 0.17 -1.01
N ASN A 137 3.37 -0.59 -1.75
CA ASN A 137 3.17 -0.40 -3.17
C ASN A 137 1.83 0.25 -3.49
N TYR A 138 1.86 1.39 -4.19
CA TYR A 138 0.67 2.13 -4.61
C TYR A 138 -0.24 2.59 -3.45
N VAL A 139 0.35 2.94 -2.30
CA VAL A 139 -0.38 3.42 -1.10
C VAL A 139 -0.23 4.92 -0.93
N LEU A 140 0.99 5.45 -0.96
CA LEU A 140 1.28 6.84 -0.58
C LEU A 140 0.45 7.87 -1.37
N HIS A 141 0.21 7.65 -2.66
CA HIS A 141 -0.57 8.57 -3.49
C HIS A 141 -2.09 8.58 -3.17
N CYS A 142 -2.57 7.63 -2.38
CA CYS A 142 -3.95 7.57 -1.89
C CYS A 142 -4.12 8.28 -0.54
N LEU A 143 -3.03 8.53 0.19
CA LEU A 143 -3.08 9.12 1.52
C LEU A 143 -3.21 10.66 1.46
N PRO A 144 -4.07 11.27 2.32
CA PRO A 144 -4.32 12.70 2.31
C PRO A 144 -3.18 13.48 2.98
N GLY A 145 -2.53 14.34 2.18
CA GLY A 145 -1.51 15.26 2.69
C GLY A 145 -0.22 14.57 3.16
N GLN A 146 0.77 15.37 3.49
CA GLN A 146 2.10 14.88 3.84
C GLN A 146 2.13 14.17 5.19
N THR A 147 1.34 14.66 6.14
CA THR A 147 1.27 14.07 7.49
C THR A 147 0.76 12.62 7.48
N ALA A 148 -0.23 12.29 6.67
CA ALA A 148 -0.72 10.90 6.57
C ALA A 148 0.32 9.98 5.89
N LYS A 149 1.06 10.49 4.91
CA LYS A 149 2.16 9.76 4.26
C LYS A 149 3.31 9.50 5.24
N ASP A 150 3.67 10.51 6.04
CA ASP A 150 4.69 10.43 7.08
C ASP A 150 4.32 9.36 8.12
N ARG A 151 3.08 9.37 8.61
CA ARG A 151 2.57 8.34 9.53
C ARG A 151 2.61 6.93 8.94
N ALA A 152 2.31 6.78 7.66
CA ALA A 152 2.36 5.47 7.01
C ALA A 152 3.79 4.94 6.92
N VAL A 153 4.76 5.79 6.61
CA VAL A 153 6.19 5.43 6.61
C VAL A 153 6.67 5.13 8.02
N GLU A 154 6.30 5.95 9.00
CA GLU A 154 6.61 5.73 10.41
C GLU A 154 6.00 4.43 10.96
N PHE A 155 4.76 4.11 10.57
CA PHE A 155 4.10 2.85 10.90
C PHE A 155 4.93 1.65 10.46
N VAL A 156 5.50 1.70 9.26
CA VAL A 156 6.37 0.64 8.73
C VAL A 156 7.72 0.64 9.44
N ARG A 157 8.36 1.81 9.57
CA ARG A 157 9.68 1.96 10.20
C ARG A 157 9.72 1.29 11.58
N ARG A 158 8.72 1.57 12.42
CA ARG A 158 8.64 0.99 13.78
C ARG A 158 8.54 -0.53 13.81
N ARG A 159 8.14 -1.17 12.72
CA ARG A 159 7.94 -2.63 12.62
C ARG A 159 9.09 -3.35 11.95
N LEU A 160 9.99 -2.61 11.32
CA LEU A 160 11.20 -3.16 10.72
C LEU A 160 12.26 -3.41 11.77
N SER A 161 13.05 -4.46 11.56
CA SER A 161 14.31 -4.68 12.31
C SER A 161 15.32 -3.57 11.98
N THR A 162 16.37 -3.44 12.77
CA THR A 162 17.43 -2.43 12.57
C THR A 162 18.11 -2.52 11.21
N THR A 163 18.11 -3.68 10.58
CA THR A 163 18.63 -3.90 9.21
C THR A 163 17.51 -4.05 8.19
N GLY A 164 16.26 -3.78 8.59
CA GLY A 164 15.10 -3.98 7.76
C GLY A 164 15.03 -3.04 6.57
N VAL A 165 14.32 -3.48 5.52
CA VAL A 165 14.17 -2.75 4.26
C VAL A 165 12.70 -2.47 3.99
N LEU A 166 12.37 -1.19 3.79
CA LEU A 166 11.13 -0.76 3.17
C LEU A 166 11.35 -0.60 1.67
N PHE A 167 10.49 -1.22 0.86
CA PHE A 167 10.48 -0.99 -0.58
C PHE A 167 9.05 -0.74 -1.08
N GLY A 168 8.94 -0.04 -2.19
CA GLY A 168 7.61 0.24 -2.70
C GLY A 168 7.59 1.09 -3.95
N SER A 169 6.37 1.53 -4.27
CA SER A 169 6.11 2.41 -5.40
C SER A 169 4.95 3.34 -5.12
N THR A 170 5.00 4.54 -5.71
CA THR A 170 3.91 5.50 -5.65
C THR A 170 3.79 6.28 -6.95
N LEU A 171 2.60 6.83 -7.23
CA LEU A 171 2.37 7.67 -8.39
C LEU A 171 2.63 9.13 -8.03
N ILE A 172 3.37 9.86 -8.89
CA ILE A 172 3.62 11.30 -8.74
C ILE A 172 2.61 12.14 -9.52
N GLY A 173 2.31 13.34 -9.00
CA GLY A 173 1.16 14.13 -9.41
C GLY A 173 1.33 14.94 -10.68
N ARG A 174 2.54 15.35 -11.08
CA ARG A 174 2.76 16.18 -12.26
C ARG A 174 3.40 15.38 -13.40
N PRO A 175 2.70 15.22 -14.54
CA PRO A 175 3.31 14.62 -15.72
C PRO A 175 4.24 15.61 -16.41
N SER A 176 5.44 15.19 -16.71
CA SER A 176 6.31 15.83 -17.69
C SER A 176 5.86 15.60 -19.15
N THR A 177 4.81 14.81 -19.38
CA THR A 177 4.35 14.45 -20.73
C THR A 177 2.84 14.64 -20.91
N PRO A 178 2.40 15.22 -22.06
CA PRO A 178 1.01 15.56 -22.33
C PRO A 178 0.17 14.37 -22.84
N PHE A 179 0.22 13.20 -22.17
CA PHE A 179 -0.63 12.06 -22.60
C PHE A 179 -2.07 12.26 -22.08
N LEU A 180 -2.94 12.73 -22.96
CA LEU A 180 -4.32 13.14 -22.64
C LEU A 180 -5.16 12.08 -21.90
N PRO A 181 -5.13 10.77 -22.26
CA PRO A 181 -5.90 9.75 -21.53
C PRO A 181 -5.47 9.59 -20.07
N ALA A 182 -4.17 9.70 -19.76
CA ALA A 182 -3.67 9.63 -18.41
C ALA A 182 -4.13 10.82 -17.56
N ARG A 183 -4.13 12.04 -18.14
CA ARG A 183 -4.63 13.25 -17.48
C ARG A 183 -6.13 13.17 -17.18
N TRP A 184 -6.93 12.64 -18.10
CA TRP A 184 -8.37 12.48 -17.88
C TRP A 184 -8.64 11.48 -16.75
N LEU A 185 -8.00 10.32 -16.76
CA LEU A 185 -8.18 9.30 -15.74
C LEU A 185 -7.71 9.77 -14.36
N GLU A 186 -6.57 10.47 -14.31
CA GLU A 186 -6.06 11.06 -13.06
C GLU A 186 -7.03 12.08 -12.47
N ARG A 187 -7.53 13.04 -13.30
CA ARG A 187 -8.54 14.00 -12.86
C ARG A 187 -9.78 13.29 -12.33
N ARG A 188 -10.20 12.21 -12.99
CA ARG A 188 -11.34 11.40 -12.54
C ARG A 188 -11.08 10.76 -11.17
N TYR A 189 -9.89 10.17 -10.96
CA TYR A 189 -9.53 9.58 -9.67
C TYR A 189 -9.33 10.64 -8.58
N GLN A 190 -8.81 11.80 -8.92
CA GLN A 190 -8.71 12.94 -7.99
C GLN A 190 -10.09 13.48 -7.62
N SER A 191 -11.03 13.61 -8.57
CA SER A 191 -12.42 14.05 -8.29
C SER A 191 -13.20 13.05 -7.43
N LEU A 192 -12.88 11.77 -7.53
CA LEU A 192 -13.43 10.70 -6.68
C LEU A 192 -12.72 10.59 -5.32
N GLY A 193 -11.72 11.44 -5.05
CA GLY A 193 -10.97 11.41 -3.80
C GLY A 193 -10.05 10.19 -3.62
N ILE A 194 -9.83 9.40 -4.69
CA ILE A 194 -8.99 8.21 -4.67
C ILE A 194 -7.50 8.60 -4.69
N PHE A 195 -7.12 9.58 -5.52
CA PHE A 195 -5.75 10.09 -5.62
C PHE A 195 -5.59 11.40 -4.87
N LYS A 196 -4.56 11.48 -4.03
CA LYS A 196 -4.18 12.65 -3.21
C LYS A 196 -2.72 13.07 -3.50
N ASN A 197 -2.26 12.86 -4.72
CA ASN A 197 -0.88 12.98 -5.16
C ASN A 197 -0.55 14.26 -5.96
N GLN A 198 -1.40 15.26 -5.94
CA GLN A 198 -1.28 16.46 -6.80
C GLN A 198 0.07 17.17 -6.67
N ASN A 199 0.66 17.13 -5.46
CA ASN A 199 1.94 17.76 -5.13
C ASN A 199 3.08 16.73 -4.96
N ASP A 200 2.85 15.46 -5.27
CA ASP A 200 3.87 14.43 -5.10
C ASP A 200 4.93 14.52 -6.21
N SER A 201 6.18 14.51 -5.81
CA SER A 201 7.35 14.52 -6.67
C SER A 201 8.35 13.44 -6.24
N VAL A 202 9.36 13.17 -7.07
CA VAL A 202 10.44 12.24 -6.72
C VAL A 202 11.19 12.72 -5.49
N GLU A 203 11.49 14.02 -5.45
CA GLU A 203 12.20 14.68 -4.35
C GLU A 203 11.39 14.63 -3.06
N GLY A 204 10.06 14.87 -3.15
CA GLY A 204 9.17 14.78 -1.99
C GLY A 204 9.08 13.37 -1.41
N VAL A 205 9.05 12.33 -2.28
CA VAL A 205 9.09 10.94 -1.83
C VAL A 205 10.44 10.61 -1.19
N ARG A 206 11.55 11.06 -1.79
CA ARG A 206 12.88 10.87 -1.22
C ARG A 206 12.98 11.54 0.16
N GLN A 207 12.61 12.81 0.27
CA GLN A 207 12.65 13.55 1.53
C GLN A 207 11.80 12.90 2.62
N LEU A 208 10.61 12.42 2.27
CA LEU A 208 9.75 11.68 3.19
C LEU A 208 10.47 10.44 3.76
N LEU A 209 11.15 9.67 2.91
CA LEU A 209 11.86 8.47 3.32
C LEU A 209 13.15 8.79 4.08
N ASP A 210 13.91 9.83 3.68
CA ASP A 210 15.13 10.30 4.33
C ASP A 210 14.88 10.75 5.79
N ASN A 211 13.65 11.15 6.13
CA ASN A 211 13.28 11.46 7.53
C ASN A 211 13.33 10.21 8.44
N HIS A 212 13.13 9.02 7.87
CA HIS A 212 12.93 7.78 8.62
C HIS A 212 14.02 6.72 8.40
N PHE A 213 14.83 6.84 7.35
CA PHE A 213 15.84 5.85 6.96
C PHE A 213 17.16 6.53 6.61
N GLU A 214 18.27 5.82 6.77
CA GLU A 214 19.61 6.32 6.45
C GLU A 214 20.01 6.11 4.98
N ASP A 215 19.62 4.95 4.41
CA ASP A 215 19.93 4.57 3.03
C ASP A 215 18.65 4.58 2.19
N VAL A 216 18.47 5.65 1.39
CA VAL A 216 17.30 5.83 0.54
C VAL A 216 17.68 5.93 -0.94
N SER A 217 17.03 5.12 -1.74
CA SER A 217 17.11 5.21 -3.21
C SER A 217 15.72 5.34 -3.83
N CYS A 218 15.59 6.29 -4.76
CA CYS A 218 14.38 6.53 -5.52
C CYS A 218 14.70 6.51 -7.02
N ARG A 219 13.87 5.80 -7.80
CA ARG A 219 14.00 5.74 -9.25
C ARG A 219 12.63 5.91 -9.92
N GLN A 220 12.55 6.83 -10.86
CA GLN A 220 11.33 7.08 -11.61
C GLN A 220 11.21 6.16 -12.82
N TYR A 221 10.03 5.56 -13.01
CA TYR A 221 9.61 4.84 -14.20
C TYR A 221 8.25 5.35 -14.65
N GLY A 222 8.22 6.06 -15.76
CA GLY A 222 7.01 6.74 -16.20
C GLY A 222 6.48 7.70 -15.13
N ARG A 223 5.29 7.44 -14.63
CA ARG A 223 4.65 8.24 -13.57
C ARG A 223 4.79 7.65 -12.17
N ALA A 224 5.47 6.55 -12.01
CA ALA A 224 5.72 5.95 -10.72
C ALA A 224 7.15 6.21 -10.26
N VAL A 225 7.28 6.48 -8.97
CA VAL A 225 8.55 6.44 -8.24
C VAL A 225 8.61 5.10 -7.53
N PHE A 226 9.68 4.36 -7.80
CA PHE A 226 10.06 3.15 -7.09
C PHE A 226 11.10 3.53 -6.06
N PHE A 227 10.97 3.02 -4.87
CA PHE A 227 11.88 3.35 -3.77
C PHE A 227 12.30 2.11 -3.00
N ARG A 228 13.47 2.23 -2.42
CA ARG A 228 14.03 1.36 -1.40
C ARG A 228 14.59 2.24 -0.30
N ALA A 229 14.27 1.93 0.94
CA ALA A 229 14.77 2.61 2.12
C ALA A 229 15.21 1.56 3.15
N ALA A 230 16.43 1.66 3.61
CA ALA A 230 17.03 0.70 4.54
C ALA A 230 17.66 1.42 5.72
N ILE A 231 18.00 0.66 6.75
CA ILE A 231 18.57 1.14 8.00
C ILE A 231 17.60 2.15 8.64
N PRO A 232 16.51 1.66 9.28
CA PRO A 232 15.58 2.51 9.99
C PRO A 232 16.29 3.35 11.04
N LYS A 233 16.05 4.66 11.03
CA LYS A 233 16.61 5.56 12.07
C LYS A 233 16.06 5.23 13.44
N ALA A 234 16.90 5.32 14.46
CA ALA A 234 16.47 5.21 15.85
C ALA A 234 15.45 6.32 16.21
N ASN A 235 14.62 6.08 17.21
CA ASN A 235 13.68 7.08 17.74
C ASN A 235 14.44 8.18 18.48
#